data_b0ce803ef1ae2c18723869f87cdaae86
#
_entry.id   b0ce803ef1ae2c18723869f87cdaae86
#
_cell.length_a   1.000
_cell.length_b   1.000
_cell.length_c   1.000
_cell.angle_alpha   90.00
_cell.angle_beta   90.00
_cell.angle_gamma   90.00
#
_symmetry.space_group_name_H-M   'P 1'
#
loop_
_entity.id
_entity.type
_entity.pdbx_description
1 polymer ?
#
loop_
_entity_poly.entity_id
_entity_poly.type
_entity_poly.pdbx_seq_one_letter_code
_entity_poly.pdbx_strand_id
1 'polypeptide(L)'
;MTHNNSGPTEPATPTAGDAARLLTHLAAARPGHHQKVEGRELAPEIALLRRFQSQRLARTHADLLSSPRYRPAAQFFLNDVYAPRDFSQRDADMQRFYEGVRKVLPERAVAILANVVELAGLTDRLDTELAETLVNKLGVTDSITLEQYADAYRLRDNYEPRLHQINLINQIGLGIDRLVHIPLIGISLKLAHAPAVLAGWGELQGYLERGFAAFKHMKGAEGFLNAITTRETTILDRIFANHPEPFGVTNDERRTTNDERRVTSDE
;
A
#
# COMPACT_ATOMS: atom_id res chain seq x y z
N MET A 1 1.23 -50.83 -16.18
CA MET A 1 0.51 -49.56 -15.92
C MET A 1 1.34 -48.77 -14.93
N THR A 2 2.21 -47.92 -15.45
CA THR A 2 3.11 -47.07 -14.64
C THR A 2 2.45 -45.73 -14.44
N HIS A 3 2.02 -45.46 -13.21
CA HIS A 3 1.52 -44.14 -12.82
C HIS A 3 2.68 -43.14 -12.75
N ASN A 4 2.68 -42.18 -13.65
CA ASN A 4 3.56 -41.06 -13.68
C ASN A 4 2.98 -40.00 -12.68
N ASN A 5 3.60 -39.92 -11.49
CA ASN A 5 3.23 -38.96 -10.45
C ASN A 5 4.05 -37.68 -10.64
N SER A 6 3.53 -36.76 -11.47
CA SER A 6 4.09 -35.40 -11.60
C SER A 6 3.56 -34.57 -10.46
N GLY A 7 4.30 -34.55 -9.35
CA GLY A 7 4.06 -33.60 -8.25
C GLY A 7 4.19 -32.14 -8.74
N PRO A 8 3.56 -31.18 -8.06
CA PRO A 8 3.65 -29.78 -8.43
C PRO A 8 5.11 -29.31 -8.32
N THR A 9 5.64 -28.82 -9.44
CA THR A 9 6.98 -28.25 -9.54
C THR A 9 7.08 -27.05 -8.59
N GLU A 10 7.90 -27.14 -7.54
CA GLU A 10 8.24 -25.99 -6.72
C GLU A 10 8.78 -24.85 -7.60
N PRO A 11 8.33 -23.61 -7.42
CA PRO A 11 8.81 -22.50 -8.23
C PRO A 11 10.29 -22.27 -7.93
N ALA A 12 11.09 -22.29 -8.98
CA ALA A 12 12.53 -22.09 -8.91
C ALA A 12 12.89 -20.80 -8.15
N THR A 13 13.73 -20.91 -7.14
CA THR A 13 14.29 -19.78 -6.41
C THR A 13 15.07 -18.89 -7.39
N PRO A 14 14.83 -17.55 -7.41
CA PRO A 14 15.56 -16.65 -8.31
C PRO A 14 17.08 -16.79 -8.09
N THR A 15 17.81 -16.98 -9.17
CA THR A 15 19.27 -17.14 -9.12
C THR A 15 19.99 -15.80 -9.06
N ALA A 16 21.27 -15.79 -8.65
CA ALA A 16 22.13 -14.60 -8.72
C ALA A 16 22.19 -14.02 -10.15
N GLY A 17 22.04 -14.89 -11.19
CA GLY A 17 21.95 -14.49 -12.57
C GLY A 17 20.69 -13.67 -12.90
N ASP A 18 19.56 -13.98 -12.27
CA ASP A 18 18.31 -13.26 -12.45
C ASP A 18 18.37 -11.87 -11.81
N ALA A 19 19.01 -11.75 -10.65
CA ALA A 19 19.24 -10.46 -10.00
C ALA A 19 20.23 -9.59 -10.80
N ALA A 20 21.30 -10.17 -11.35
CA ALA A 20 22.25 -9.47 -12.20
C ALA A 20 21.59 -9.00 -13.51
N ARG A 21 20.75 -9.83 -14.12
CA ARG A 21 19.93 -9.45 -15.30
C ARG A 21 18.96 -8.34 -14.95
N LEU A 22 18.27 -8.42 -13.82
CA LEU A 22 17.38 -7.37 -13.36
C LEU A 22 18.14 -6.04 -13.18
N LEU A 23 19.30 -6.06 -12.52
CA LEU A 23 20.15 -4.87 -12.36
C LEU A 23 20.64 -4.32 -13.70
N THR A 24 21.03 -5.19 -14.64
CA THR A 24 21.45 -4.78 -16.00
C THR A 24 20.28 -4.16 -16.76
N HIS A 25 19.08 -4.72 -16.63
CA HIS A 25 17.88 -4.17 -17.27
C HIS A 25 17.38 -2.90 -16.60
N LEU A 26 17.46 -2.77 -15.27
CA LEU A 26 17.18 -1.53 -14.55
C LEU A 26 18.19 -0.43 -14.91
N ALA A 27 19.47 -0.77 -15.10
CA ALA A 27 20.51 0.16 -15.56
C ALA A 27 20.39 0.49 -17.04
N ALA A 28 19.91 -0.45 -17.87
CA ALA A 28 19.70 -0.28 -19.31
C ALA A 28 18.30 0.27 -19.66
N ALA A 29 17.33 0.18 -18.75
CA ALA A 29 16.11 0.98 -18.81
C ALA A 29 16.55 2.43 -18.71
N ARG A 30 17.04 2.98 -19.84
CA ARG A 30 17.25 4.42 -19.95
C ARG A 30 15.97 5.06 -19.47
N PRO A 31 16.00 5.88 -18.41
CA PRO A 31 14.83 6.67 -18.03
C PRO A 31 14.50 7.47 -19.29
N GLY A 32 13.42 7.09 -19.96
CA GLY A 32 12.84 7.98 -20.96
C GLY A 32 12.73 9.30 -20.24
N HIS A 33 13.21 10.38 -20.83
CA HIS A 33 13.43 11.68 -20.23
C HIS A 33 12.59 11.88 -18.98
N HIS A 34 13.25 11.97 -17.82
CA HIS A 34 12.60 12.25 -16.56
C HIS A 34 11.84 13.57 -16.73
N GLN A 35 10.56 13.47 -17.09
CA GLN A 35 9.67 14.62 -17.08
C GLN A 35 9.35 14.85 -15.62
N LYS A 36 9.97 15.89 -15.07
CA LYS A 36 9.57 16.42 -13.78
C LYS A 36 8.09 16.77 -13.91
N VAL A 37 7.24 16.06 -13.20
CA VAL A 37 5.85 16.45 -13.02
C VAL A 37 5.95 17.75 -12.22
N GLU A 38 5.44 18.86 -12.75
CA GLU A 38 5.37 20.09 -11.98
C GLU A 38 4.62 19.76 -10.70
N GLY A 39 5.30 19.93 -9.55
CA GLY A 39 4.70 19.67 -8.26
C GLY A 39 3.45 20.55 -8.14
N ARG A 40 2.28 19.96 -8.27
CA ARG A 40 1.03 20.62 -7.94
C ARG A 40 0.93 20.65 -6.43
N GLU A 41 0.73 21.84 -5.86
CA GLU A 41 0.13 21.88 -4.54
C GLU A 41 -1.15 21.06 -4.61
N LEU A 42 -1.33 20.14 -3.64
CA LEU A 42 -2.58 19.40 -3.53
C LEU A 42 -3.72 20.42 -3.45
N ALA A 43 -4.78 20.17 -4.20
CA ALA A 43 -6.02 20.93 -4.05
C ALA A 43 -6.42 20.92 -2.56
N PRO A 44 -6.80 22.08 -1.98
CA PRO A 44 -7.04 22.20 -0.53
C PRO A 44 -8.01 21.15 0.01
N GLU A 45 -9.04 20.80 -0.74
CA GLU A 45 -10.01 19.77 -0.39
C GLU A 45 -9.42 18.37 -0.34
N ILE A 46 -8.49 18.04 -1.25
CA ILE A 46 -7.76 16.77 -1.24
C ILE A 46 -6.78 16.72 -0.06
N ALA A 47 -6.09 17.83 0.22
CA ALA A 47 -5.20 17.92 1.37
C ALA A 47 -5.96 17.75 2.70
N LEU A 48 -7.16 18.36 2.80
CA LEU A 48 -8.05 18.22 3.95
C LEU A 48 -8.51 16.76 4.11
N LEU A 49 -8.99 16.13 3.03
CA LEU A 49 -9.43 14.75 3.03
C LEU A 49 -8.31 13.80 3.46
N ARG A 50 -7.13 13.89 2.86
CA ARG A 50 -5.98 13.02 3.19
C ARG A 50 -5.53 13.20 4.64
N ARG A 51 -5.55 14.42 5.17
CA ARG A 51 -5.27 14.69 6.58
C ARG A 51 -6.28 13.98 7.49
N PHE A 52 -7.56 14.09 7.18
CA PHE A 52 -8.61 13.41 7.92
C PHE A 52 -8.45 11.90 7.88
N GLN A 53 -8.25 11.32 6.67
CA GLN A 53 -8.06 9.88 6.48
C GLN A 53 -6.84 9.37 7.26
N SER A 54 -5.70 10.06 7.19
CA SER A 54 -4.50 9.69 7.94
C SER A 54 -4.74 9.68 9.45
N GLN A 55 -5.43 10.69 9.98
CA GLN A 55 -5.78 10.75 11.41
C GLN A 55 -6.77 9.66 11.82
N ARG A 56 -7.77 9.37 10.98
CA ARG A 56 -8.72 8.30 11.22
C ARG A 56 -8.01 6.94 11.22
N LEU A 57 -7.18 6.66 10.23
CA LEU A 57 -6.38 5.43 10.15
C LEU A 57 -5.47 5.27 11.38
N ALA A 58 -4.79 6.33 11.80
CA ALA A 58 -3.93 6.30 12.98
C ALA A 58 -4.71 5.95 14.26
N ARG A 59 -5.96 6.41 14.41
CA ARG A 59 -6.83 6.07 15.55
C ARG A 59 -7.32 4.63 15.47
N THR A 60 -7.80 4.19 14.30
CA THR A 60 -8.31 2.83 14.07
C THR A 60 -7.23 1.77 14.32
N HIS A 61 -5.99 2.07 13.96
CA HIS A 61 -4.85 1.15 14.04
C HIS A 61 -3.81 1.54 15.10
N ALA A 62 -4.24 2.21 16.19
CA ALA A 62 -3.35 2.70 17.25
C ALA A 62 -2.56 1.57 17.94
N ASP A 63 -3.14 0.38 18.04
CA ASP A 63 -2.49 -0.81 18.57
C ASP A 63 -1.33 -1.30 17.66
N LEU A 64 -1.50 -1.25 16.33
CA LEU A 64 -0.43 -1.57 15.37
C LEU A 64 0.72 -0.54 15.45
N LEU A 65 0.38 0.75 15.64
CA LEU A 65 1.35 1.81 15.87
C LEU A 65 2.10 1.66 17.20
N SER A 66 1.46 1.07 18.21
CA SER A 66 2.05 0.83 19.52
C SER A 66 2.93 -0.44 19.55
N SER A 67 2.71 -1.37 18.62
CA SER A 67 3.44 -2.63 18.54
C SER A 67 4.85 -2.41 18.00
N PRO A 68 5.94 -2.80 18.69
CA PRO A 68 7.30 -2.72 18.15
C PRO A 68 7.47 -3.46 16.83
N ARG A 69 6.77 -4.58 16.64
CA ARG A 69 6.81 -5.40 15.44
C ARG A 69 6.15 -4.70 14.24
N TYR A 70 5.01 -4.08 14.44
CA TYR A 70 4.18 -3.53 13.36
C TYR A 70 4.36 -2.03 13.14
N ARG A 71 4.92 -1.31 14.13
CA ARG A 71 5.10 0.15 14.09
C ARG A 71 5.78 0.65 12.81
N PRO A 72 6.92 0.07 12.34
CA PRO A 72 7.56 0.57 11.13
C PRO A 72 6.67 0.49 9.89
N ALA A 73 5.88 -0.58 9.77
CA ALA A 73 4.95 -0.73 8.66
C ALA A 73 3.74 0.22 8.79
N ALA A 74 3.15 0.33 9.97
CA ALA A 74 2.06 1.28 10.22
C ALA A 74 2.49 2.73 9.94
N GLN A 75 3.71 3.12 10.34
CA GLN A 75 4.29 4.42 10.03
C GLN A 75 4.53 4.61 8.52
N PHE A 76 5.02 3.58 7.83
CA PHE A 76 5.19 3.63 6.39
C PHE A 76 3.85 3.87 5.68
N PHE A 77 2.79 3.16 6.07
CA PHE A 77 1.46 3.39 5.50
C PHE A 77 0.98 4.83 5.74
N LEU A 78 1.11 5.37 6.94
CA LEU A 78 0.64 6.71 7.25
C LEU A 78 1.49 7.81 6.59
N ASN A 79 2.81 7.62 6.48
CA ASN A 79 3.74 8.67 6.03
C ASN A 79 4.05 8.60 4.54
N ASP A 80 3.96 7.41 3.93
CA ASP A 80 4.36 7.18 2.54
C ASP A 80 3.20 6.81 1.62
N VAL A 81 2.06 6.35 2.16
CA VAL A 81 0.89 5.99 1.36
C VAL A 81 -0.26 6.99 1.58
N TYR A 82 -0.56 7.34 2.84
CA TYR A 82 -1.71 8.19 3.21
C TYR A 82 -1.33 9.59 3.70
N ALA A 83 -0.07 10.02 3.57
CA ALA A 83 0.33 11.37 3.99
C ALA A 83 -0.39 12.45 3.14
N PRO A 84 -0.72 13.60 3.75
CA PRO A 84 -1.34 14.73 3.04
C PRO A 84 -0.30 15.51 2.22
N ARG A 85 0.36 14.83 1.28
CA ARG A 85 1.34 15.42 0.35
C ARG A 85 1.09 14.95 -1.08
N ASP A 86 1.66 15.66 -2.03
CA ASP A 86 1.63 15.29 -3.44
C ASP A 86 2.55 14.08 -3.69
N PHE A 87 1.99 13.03 -4.27
CA PHE A 87 2.70 11.83 -4.68
C PHE A 87 2.78 11.66 -6.21
N SER A 88 2.33 12.66 -6.97
CA SER A 88 2.21 12.59 -8.44
C SER A 88 3.52 12.20 -9.12
N GLN A 89 4.67 12.71 -8.65
CA GLN A 89 5.98 12.36 -9.20
C GLN A 89 6.29 10.89 -8.96
N ARG A 90 6.14 10.41 -7.72
CA ARG A 90 6.36 9.01 -7.35
C ARG A 90 5.46 8.06 -8.16
N ASP A 91 4.18 8.41 -8.29
CA ASP A 91 3.20 7.57 -8.97
C ASP A 91 3.45 7.54 -10.49
N ALA A 92 3.85 8.66 -11.08
CA ALA A 92 4.29 8.72 -12.48
C ALA A 92 5.59 7.91 -12.70
N ASP A 93 6.53 7.96 -11.77
CA ASP A 93 7.76 7.18 -11.82
C ASP A 93 7.46 5.69 -11.65
N MET A 94 6.52 5.31 -10.78
CA MET A 94 6.06 3.93 -10.62
C MET A 94 5.45 3.38 -11.90
N GLN A 95 4.61 4.18 -12.57
CA GLN A 95 4.02 3.81 -13.86
C GLN A 95 5.10 3.56 -14.92
N ARG A 96 6.06 4.47 -15.05
CA ARG A 96 7.17 4.34 -16.01
C ARG A 96 8.06 3.14 -15.68
N PHE A 97 8.34 2.93 -14.40
CA PHE A 97 9.08 1.78 -13.94
C PHE A 97 8.37 0.47 -14.33
N TYR A 98 7.07 0.36 -14.03
CA TYR A 98 6.27 -0.79 -14.43
C TYR A 98 6.34 -1.06 -15.93
N GLU A 99 6.14 -0.04 -16.77
CA GLU A 99 6.19 -0.17 -18.23
C GLU A 99 7.57 -0.63 -18.74
N GLY A 100 8.64 -0.13 -18.12
CA GLY A 100 10.02 -0.50 -18.47
C GLY A 100 10.39 -1.94 -18.09
N VAL A 101 9.88 -2.45 -16.94
CA VAL A 101 10.33 -3.73 -16.38
C VAL A 101 9.39 -4.90 -16.60
N ARG A 102 8.14 -4.67 -17.01
CA ARG A 102 7.11 -5.73 -17.14
C ARG A 102 7.47 -6.88 -18.08
N LYS A 103 8.40 -6.64 -19.04
CA LYS A 103 8.86 -7.67 -20.00
C LYS A 103 10.03 -8.50 -19.48
N VAL A 104 10.66 -8.10 -18.40
CA VAL A 104 11.91 -8.70 -17.89
C VAL A 104 11.79 -9.22 -16.46
N LEU A 105 10.80 -8.76 -15.72
CA LEU A 105 10.52 -9.26 -14.38
C LEU A 105 9.73 -10.58 -14.42
N PRO A 106 9.91 -11.44 -13.40
CA PRO A 106 9.03 -12.59 -13.20
C PRO A 106 7.57 -12.15 -13.07
N GLU A 107 6.63 -12.94 -13.63
CA GLU A 107 5.20 -12.62 -13.64
C GLU A 107 4.64 -12.22 -12.28
N ARG A 108 5.11 -12.85 -11.20
CA ARG A 108 4.69 -12.54 -9.82
C ARG A 108 5.07 -11.12 -9.39
N ALA A 109 6.26 -10.65 -9.76
CA ALA A 109 6.69 -9.28 -9.47
C ALA A 109 5.93 -8.28 -10.34
N VAL A 110 5.69 -8.61 -11.61
CA VAL A 110 4.86 -7.81 -12.52
C VAL A 110 3.44 -7.64 -11.97
N ALA A 111 2.83 -8.71 -11.47
CA ALA A 111 1.49 -8.68 -10.89
C ALA A 111 1.41 -7.74 -9.66
N ILE A 112 2.42 -7.76 -8.78
CA ILE A 112 2.47 -6.85 -7.62
C ILE A 112 2.55 -5.40 -8.09
N LEU A 113 3.43 -5.09 -9.05
CA LEU A 113 3.57 -3.75 -9.59
C LEU A 113 2.31 -3.28 -10.32
N ALA A 114 1.63 -4.16 -11.06
CA ALA A 114 0.36 -3.86 -11.69
C ALA A 114 -0.70 -3.48 -10.66
N ASN A 115 -0.82 -4.25 -9.57
CA ASN A 115 -1.73 -3.94 -8.47
C ASN A 115 -1.39 -2.61 -7.78
N VAL A 116 -0.11 -2.26 -7.65
CA VAL A 116 0.31 -0.95 -7.09
C VAL A 116 -0.13 0.20 -7.99
N VAL A 117 0.07 0.08 -9.31
CA VAL A 117 -0.37 1.09 -10.28
C VAL A 117 -1.89 1.21 -10.28
N GLU A 118 -2.61 0.10 -10.26
CA GLU A 118 -4.07 0.08 -10.18
C GLU A 118 -4.57 0.75 -8.89
N LEU A 119 -3.96 0.41 -7.73
CA LEU A 119 -4.30 1.00 -6.45
C LEU A 119 -4.10 2.51 -6.44
N ALA A 120 -3.01 3.01 -7.01
CA ALA A 120 -2.73 4.45 -7.09
C ALA A 120 -3.82 5.17 -7.89
N GLY A 121 -4.14 4.70 -9.09
CA GLY A 121 -5.19 5.28 -9.92
C GLY A 121 -6.59 5.19 -9.31
N LEU A 122 -6.92 4.04 -8.68
CA LEU A 122 -8.18 3.85 -7.98
C LEU A 122 -8.30 4.80 -6.79
N THR A 123 -7.25 4.96 -5.99
CA THR A 123 -7.22 5.83 -4.82
C THR A 123 -7.41 7.29 -5.24
N ASP A 124 -6.68 7.76 -6.25
CA ASP A 124 -6.78 9.14 -6.74
C ASP A 124 -8.21 9.47 -7.21
N ARG A 125 -8.82 8.58 -7.98
CA ARG A 125 -10.22 8.73 -8.43
C ARG A 125 -11.19 8.76 -7.24
N LEU A 126 -11.12 7.79 -6.33
CA LEU A 126 -12.03 7.68 -5.20
C LEU A 126 -11.88 8.84 -4.21
N ASP A 127 -10.67 9.37 -4.03
CA ASP A 127 -10.42 10.51 -3.16
C ASP A 127 -10.91 11.82 -3.81
N THR A 128 -10.70 11.99 -5.12
CA THR A 128 -11.25 13.14 -5.86
C THR A 128 -12.78 13.18 -5.77
N GLU A 129 -13.44 12.08 -6.08
CA GLU A 129 -14.90 11.96 -6.00
C GLU A 129 -15.44 12.22 -4.59
N LEU A 130 -14.74 11.73 -3.57
CA LEU A 130 -15.13 11.92 -2.18
C LEU A 130 -14.95 13.37 -1.72
N ALA A 131 -13.82 14.01 -2.08
CA ALA A 131 -13.56 15.42 -1.78
C ALA A 131 -14.60 16.32 -2.44
N GLU A 132 -14.95 16.10 -3.72
CA GLU A 132 -16.02 16.81 -4.41
C GLU A 132 -17.36 16.66 -3.69
N THR A 133 -17.68 15.48 -3.18
CA THR A 133 -18.95 15.24 -2.46
C THR A 133 -18.95 15.97 -1.12
N LEU A 134 -17.85 15.93 -0.36
CA LEU A 134 -17.70 16.64 0.90
C LEU A 134 -17.90 18.14 0.72
N VAL A 135 -17.28 18.74 -0.29
CA VAL A 135 -17.39 20.19 -0.54
C VAL A 135 -18.73 20.55 -1.14
N ASN A 136 -19.13 19.92 -2.25
CA ASN A 136 -20.24 20.39 -3.06
C ASN A 136 -21.61 19.94 -2.54
N LYS A 137 -21.69 18.81 -1.83
CA LYS A 137 -22.96 18.27 -1.31
C LYS A 137 -23.12 18.44 0.19
N LEU A 138 -22.01 18.38 0.95
CA LEU A 138 -22.04 18.45 2.41
C LEU A 138 -21.52 19.77 2.96
N GLY A 139 -21.08 20.71 2.10
CA GLY A 139 -20.66 22.06 2.50
C GLY A 139 -19.40 22.10 3.37
N VAL A 140 -18.53 21.08 3.27
CA VAL A 140 -17.28 21.03 4.04
C VAL A 140 -16.31 22.10 3.54
N THR A 141 -15.74 22.87 4.47
CA THR A 141 -14.74 23.92 4.18
C THR A 141 -13.40 23.65 4.86
N ASP A 142 -13.38 23.54 6.19
CA ASP A 142 -12.12 23.56 6.98
C ASP A 142 -11.86 22.26 7.76
N SER A 143 -12.92 21.50 8.05
CA SER A 143 -12.80 20.26 8.82
C SER A 143 -13.84 19.23 8.35
N ILE A 144 -13.50 17.96 8.50
CA ILE A 144 -14.38 16.83 8.16
C ILE A 144 -14.73 16.13 9.47
N THR A 145 -16.03 15.91 9.73
CA THR A 145 -16.51 15.06 10.82
C THR A 145 -16.59 13.59 10.38
N LEU A 146 -16.62 12.67 11.34
CA LEU A 146 -16.83 11.25 11.03
C LEU A 146 -18.18 10.99 10.36
N GLU A 147 -19.21 11.74 10.73
CA GLU A 147 -20.54 11.68 10.12
C GLU A 147 -20.51 12.14 8.66
N GLN A 148 -19.99 13.33 8.39
CA GLN A 148 -19.84 13.84 7.02
C GLN A 148 -19.02 12.89 6.13
N TYR A 149 -17.98 12.28 6.68
CA TYR A 149 -17.17 11.32 5.94
C TYR A 149 -17.98 10.05 5.59
N ALA A 150 -18.77 9.52 6.53
CA ALA A 150 -19.65 8.38 6.30
C ALA A 150 -20.78 8.72 5.29
N ASP A 151 -21.38 9.93 5.42
CA ASP A 151 -22.40 10.41 4.48
C ASP A 151 -21.86 10.54 3.07
N ALA A 152 -20.65 11.08 2.91
CA ALA A 152 -20.03 11.21 1.60
C ALA A 152 -19.81 9.84 0.93
N TYR A 153 -19.43 8.79 1.68
CA TYR A 153 -19.36 7.42 1.17
C TYR A 153 -20.71 6.92 0.67
N ARG A 154 -21.77 7.09 1.48
CA ARG A 154 -23.14 6.67 1.10
C ARG A 154 -23.66 7.42 -0.12
N LEU A 155 -23.42 8.74 -0.18
CA LEU A 155 -23.84 9.58 -1.31
C LEU A 155 -23.12 9.22 -2.62
N ARG A 156 -21.91 8.67 -2.54
CA ARG A 156 -21.16 8.21 -3.73
C ARG A 156 -21.58 6.82 -4.19
N ASP A 157 -22.18 6.03 -3.30
CA ASP A 157 -22.60 4.64 -3.56
C ASP A 157 -21.48 3.78 -4.18
N ASN A 158 -20.29 3.89 -3.62
CA ASN A 158 -19.06 3.30 -4.17
C ASN A 158 -18.51 2.14 -3.32
N TYR A 159 -19.37 1.31 -2.72
CA TYR A 159 -19.01 0.19 -1.87
C TYR A 159 -18.01 -0.76 -2.55
N GLU A 160 -18.35 -1.30 -3.74
CA GLU A 160 -17.52 -2.26 -4.45
C GLU A 160 -16.12 -1.71 -4.83
N PRO A 161 -15.98 -0.49 -5.39
CA PRO A 161 -14.67 0.12 -5.59
C PRO A 161 -13.85 0.28 -4.31
N ARG A 162 -14.48 0.61 -3.17
CA ARG A 162 -13.78 0.72 -1.87
C ARG A 162 -13.37 -0.64 -1.33
N LEU A 163 -14.22 -1.66 -1.45
CA LEU A 163 -13.86 -3.03 -1.09
C LEU A 163 -12.71 -3.55 -1.95
N HIS A 164 -12.73 -3.24 -3.26
CA HIS A 164 -11.63 -3.58 -4.16
C HIS A 164 -10.33 -2.89 -3.76
N GLN A 165 -10.38 -1.61 -3.37
CA GLN A 165 -9.22 -0.87 -2.85
C GLN A 165 -8.60 -1.57 -1.62
N ILE A 166 -9.42 -1.99 -0.65
CA ILE A 166 -8.97 -2.73 0.54
C ILE A 166 -8.32 -4.06 0.13
N ASN A 167 -8.93 -4.79 -0.80
CA ASN A 167 -8.40 -6.06 -1.28
C ASN A 167 -7.06 -5.92 -2.02
N LEU A 168 -6.90 -4.87 -2.82
CA LEU A 168 -5.62 -4.55 -3.47
C LEU A 168 -4.50 -4.29 -2.45
N ILE A 169 -4.79 -3.54 -1.39
CA ILE A 169 -3.83 -3.29 -0.30
C ILE A 169 -3.36 -4.62 0.32
N ASN A 170 -4.30 -5.52 0.60
CA ASN A 170 -3.98 -6.84 1.14
C ASN A 170 -3.12 -7.67 0.17
N GLN A 171 -3.51 -7.76 -1.11
CA GLN A 171 -2.78 -8.51 -2.12
C GLN A 171 -1.35 -7.98 -2.33
N ILE A 172 -1.19 -6.66 -2.41
CA ILE A 172 0.11 -6.00 -2.53
C ILE A 172 0.96 -6.33 -1.30
N GLY A 173 0.39 -6.19 -0.10
CA GLY A 173 1.09 -6.46 1.16
C GLY A 173 1.59 -7.90 1.25
N LEU A 174 0.74 -8.89 0.94
CA LEU A 174 1.14 -10.31 0.89
C LEU A 174 2.21 -10.56 -0.20
N GLY A 175 2.12 -9.86 -1.32
CA GLY A 175 3.13 -9.93 -2.38
C GLY A 175 4.48 -9.40 -1.90
N ILE A 176 4.51 -8.23 -1.27
CA ILE A 176 5.73 -7.63 -0.71
C ILE A 176 6.32 -8.52 0.39
N ASP A 177 5.48 -9.09 1.28
CA ASP A 177 5.94 -9.97 2.34
C ASP A 177 6.72 -11.17 1.79
N ARG A 178 6.29 -11.77 0.68
CA ARG A 178 7.04 -12.83 0.01
C ARG A 178 8.37 -12.33 -0.58
N LEU A 179 8.39 -11.12 -1.14
CA LEU A 179 9.59 -10.54 -1.78
C LEU A 179 10.68 -10.20 -0.76
N VAL A 180 10.32 -9.71 0.44
CA VAL A 180 11.31 -9.28 1.44
C VAL A 180 12.09 -10.44 2.04
N HIS A 181 11.61 -11.66 1.90
CA HIS A 181 12.30 -12.88 2.33
C HIS A 181 13.33 -13.39 1.30
N ILE A 182 13.36 -12.80 0.08
CA ILE A 182 14.38 -13.13 -0.93
C ILE A 182 15.61 -12.27 -0.70
N PRO A 183 16.76 -12.84 -0.24
CA PRO A 183 17.94 -12.06 0.18
C PRO A 183 18.47 -11.12 -0.91
N LEU A 184 18.45 -11.58 -2.16
CA LEU A 184 18.97 -10.83 -3.32
C LEU A 184 18.18 -9.55 -3.60
N ILE A 185 16.88 -9.50 -3.30
CA ILE A 185 16.06 -8.31 -3.54
C ILE A 185 16.53 -7.15 -2.67
N GLY A 186 16.80 -7.37 -1.38
CA GLY A 186 17.32 -6.33 -0.51
C GLY A 186 18.71 -5.81 -0.92
N ILE A 187 19.57 -6.69 -1.43
CA ILE A 187 20.89 -6.31 -1.95
C ILE A 187 20.74 -5.50 -3.24
N SER A 188 19.91 -5.98 -4.17
CA SER A 188 19.65 -5.30 -5.44
C SER A 188 19.07 -3.90 -5.23
N LEU A 189 18.13 -3.76 -4.31
CA LEU A 189 17.50 -2.49 -3.97
C LEU A 189 18.54 -1.48 -3.43
N LYS A 190 19.47 -1.91 -2.56
CA LYS A 190 20.56 -1.08 -2.06
C LYS A 190 21.55 -0.68 -3.15
N LEU A 191 21.91 -1.61 -4.04
CA LEU A 191 22.82 -1.34 -5.15
C LEU A 191 22.20 -0.40 -6.20
N ALA A 192 20.89 -0.44 -6.37
CA ALA A 192 20.16 0.45 -7.27
C ALA A 192 20.05 1.89 -6.74
N HIS A 193 20.31 2.16 -5.45
CA HIS A 193 20.10 3.47 -4.85
C HIS A 193 20.81 4.61 -5.58
N ALA A 194 22.15 4.55 -5.69
CA ALA A 194 22.91 5.62 -6.31
C ALA A 194 22.58 5.82 -7.81
N PRO A 195 22.48 4.76 -8.65
CA PRO A 195 22.01 4.89 -10.02
C PRO A 195 20.61 5.49 -10.14
N ALA A 196 19.67 5.10 -9.27
CA ALA A 196 18.29 5.60 -9.30
C ALA A 196 18.24 7.09 -8.96
N VAL A 197 18.97 7.52 -7.92
CA VAL A 197 19.05 8.95 -7.53
C VAL A 197 19.66 9.78 -8.67
N LEU A 198 20.74 9.33 -9.29
CA LEU A 198 21.38 10.02 -10.43
C LEU A 198 20.46 10.10 -11.66
N ALA A 199 19.60 9.11 -11.85
CA ALA A 199 18.59 9.08 -12.91
C ALA A 199 17.33 9.91 -12.60
N GLY A 200 17.24 10.54 -11.41
CA GLY A 200 16.09 11.32 -10.99
C GLY A 200 14.97 10.52 -10.31
N TRP A 201 15.16 9.22 -10.03
CA TRP A 201 14.18 8.32 -9.43
C TRP A 201 14.33 8.18 -7.92
N GLY A 202 14.97 9.16 -7.29
CA GLY A 202 15.32 9.09 -5.86
C GLY A 202 14.10 8.96 -4.94
N GLU A 203 12.98 9.59 -5.26
CA GLU A 203 11.76 9.50 -4.47
C GLU A 203 11.16 8.09 -4.52
N LEU A 204 11.03 7.52 -5.72
CA LEU A 204 10.55 6.15 -5.90
C LEU A 204 11.48 5.15 -5.22
N GLN A 205 12.79 5.30 -5.39
CA GLN A 205 13.79 4.42 -4.77
C GLN A 205 13.68 4.45 -3.23
N GLY A 206 13.62 5.65 -2.65
CA GLY A 206 13.45 5.81 -1.19
C GLY A 206 12.14 5.21 -0.68
N TYR A 207 11.05 5.35 -1.42
CA TYR A 207 9.77 4.72 -1.11
C TYR A 207 9.87 3.20 -1.07
N LEU A 208 10.49 2.58 -2.10
CA LEU A 208 10.68 1.14 -2.18
C LEU A 208 11.58 0.62 -1.04
N GLU A 209 12.66 1.34 -0.71
CA GLU A 209 13.57 0.97 0.39
C GLU A 209 12.88 1.02 1.75
N ARG A 210 12.10 2.07 2.03
CA ARG A 210 11.36 2.20 3.30
C ARG A 210 10.30 1.11 3.42
N GLY A 211 9.53 0.86 2.36
CA GLY A 211 8.55 -0.22 2.33
C GLY A 211 9.19 -1.60 2.56
N PHE A 212 10.29 -1.90 1.83
CA PHE A 212 11.03 -3.14 2.00
C PHE A 212 11.54 -3.33 3.44
N ALA A 213 12.14 -2.29 4.02
CA ALA A 213 12.67 -2.34 5.38
C ALA A 213 11.55 -2.57 6.41
N ALA A 214 10.40 -1.89 6.25
CA ALA A 214 9.25 -2.01 7.13
C ALA A 214 8.65 -3.43 7.11
N PHE A 215 8.43 -3.99 5.92
CA PHE A 215 7.92 -5.36 5.78
C PHE A 215 8.93 -6.41 6.27
N LYS A 216 10.21 -6.25 5.97
CA LYS A 216 11.25 -7.15 6.46
C LYS A 216 11.33 -7.15 8.00
N HIS A 217 11.10 -6.00 8.64
CA HIS A 217 11.11 -5.88 10.09
C HIS A 217 9.98 -6.69 10.75
N MET A 218 8.81 -6.77 10.11
CA MET A 218 7.65 -7.49 10.64
C MET A 218 7.86 -9.01 10.75
N LYS A 219 8.76 -9.61 9.96
CA LYS A 219 9.00 -11.07 9.92
C LYS A 219 7.73 -11.88 9.66
N GLY A 220 6.88 -11.40 8.74
CA GLY A 220 5.59 -11.96 8.37
C GLY A 220 4.48 -10.92 8.54
N ALA A 221 3.81 -10.60 7.45
CA ALA A 221 2.83 -9.50 7.38
C ALA A 221 1.39 -9.95 7.57
N GLU A 222 1.11 -11.25 7.64
CA GLU A 222 -0.26 -11.79 7.63
C GLU A 222 -1.14 -11.20 8.73
N GLY A 223 -0.71 -11.23 9.99
CA GLY A 223 -1.47 -10.69 11.12
C GLY A 223 -1.72 -9.18 10.99
N PHE A 224 -0.71 -8.43 10.51
CA PHE A 224 -0.84 -6.99 10.25
C PHE A 224 -1.87 -6.70 9.15
N LEU A 225 -1.77 -7.41 8.03
CA LEU A 225 -2.68 -7.22 6.88
C LEU A 225 -4.10 -7.66 7.21
N ASN A 226 -4.27 -8.79 7.92
CA ASN A 226 -5.57 -9.26 8.37
C ASN A 226 -6.25 -8.24 9.30
N ALA A 227 -5.51 -7.66 10.26
CA ALA A 227 -6.05 -6.65 11.14
C ALA A 227 -6.54 -5.41 10.37
N ILE A 228 -5.77 -4.93 9.39
CA ILE A 228 -6.18 -3.79 8.54
C ILE A 228 -7.39 -4.15 7.71
N THR A 229 -7.32 -5.26 6.94
CA THR A 229 -8.40 -5.66 6.02
C THR A 229 -9.71 -5.87 6.75
N THR A 230 -9.69 -6.61 7.86
CA THR A 230 -10.91 -6.88 8.65
C THR A 230 -11.53 -5.58 9.17
N ARG A 231 -10.72 -4.70 9.76
CA ARG A 231 -11.23 -3.45 10.33
C ARG A 231 -11.77 -2.50 9.28
N GLU A 232 -11.03 -2.29 8.19
CA GLU A 232 -11.46 -1.38 7.12
C GLU A 232 -12.69 -1.92 6.38
N THR A 233 -12.81 -3.24 6.19
CA THR A 233 -14.03 -3.86 5.63
C THR A 233 -15.20 -3.71 6.59
N THR A 234 -15.01 -3.97 7.89
CA THR A 234 -16.08 -3.79 8.90
C THR A 234 -16.55 -2.33 8.95
N ILE A 235 -15.63 -1.36 8.89
CA ILE A 235 -15.99 0.06 8.84
C ILE A 235 -16.79 0.36 7.56
N LEU A 236 -16.35 -0.15 6.42
CA LEU A 236 -17.06 0.02 5.15
C LEU A 236 -18.48 -0.54 5.22
N ASP A 237 -18.64 -1.77 5.71
CA ASP A 237 -19.95 -2.42 5.89
C ASP A 237 -20.86 -1.60 6.79
N ARG A 238 -20.35 -1.11 7.92
CA ARG A 238 -21.10 -0.28 8.87
C ARG A 238 -21.52 1.06 8.28
N ILE A 239 -20.67 1.70 7.48
CA ILE A 239 -20.99 2.94 6.78
C ILE A 239 -22.21 2.71 5.86
N PHE A 240 -22.17 1.68 5.03
CA PHE A 240 -23.24 1.40 4.08
C PHE A 240 -24.49 0.81 4.73
N ALA A 241 -24.37 0.14 5.88
CA ALA A 241 -25.49 -0.29 6.71
C ALA A 241 -26.10 0.86 7.54
N ASN A 242 -25.60 2.10 7.41
CA ASN A 242 -26.00 3.26 8.20
C ASN A 242 -25.93 3.04 9.73
N HIS A 243 -24.87 2.33 10.17
CA HIS A 243 -24.64 2.08 11.59
C HIS A 243 -24.36 3.40 12.33
N PRO A 244 -24.91 3.65 13.53
CA PRO A 244 -24.73 4.91 14.26
C PRO A 244 -23.27 5.23 14.62
N GLU A 245 -22.44 4.18 14.83
CA GLU A 245 -21.02 4.31 15.14
C GLU A 245 -20.18 3.47 14.18
N PRO A 246 -20.05 3.87 12.89
CA PRO A 246 -19.39 3.01 11.90
C PRO A 246 -17.88 2.84 12.16
N PHE A 247 -17.24 3.79 12.84
CA PHE A 247 -15.81 3.80 13.15
C PHE A 247 -15.46 3.25 14.54
N GLY A 248 -16.46 2.78 15.30
CA GLY A 248 -16.24 2.17 16.61
C GLY A 248 -15.44 0.87 16.47
N VAL A 249 -14.30 0.77 17.17
CA VAL A 249 -13.52 -0.48 17.26
C VAL A 249 -14.10 -1.32 18.39
N THR A 250 -14.62 -2.50 18.09
CA THR A 250 -15.17 -3.41 19.09
C THR A 250 -14.07 -4.05 19.94
N ASN A 251 -14.42 -4.48 21.16
CA ASN A 251 -13.48 -5.16 22.06
C ASN A 251 -12.97 -6.49 21.50
N ASP A 252 -13.72 -7.16 20.61
CA ASP A 252 -13.30 -8.40 19.95
C ASP A 252 -12.24 -8.14 18.89
N GLU A 253 -12.35 -7.04 18.16
CA GLU A 253 -11.32 -6.62 17.18
C GLU A 253 -9.99 -6.24 17.86
N ARG A 254 -10.02 -5.85 19.15
CA ARG A 254 -8.82 -5.62 19.98
C ARG A 254 -8.24 -6.91 20.55
N ARG A 255 -9.04 -7.95 20.74
CA ARG A 255 -8.59 -9.24 21.31
C ARG A 255 -7.73 -10.04 20.35
N THR A 256 -8.06 -10.08 19.07
CA THR A 256 -7.27 -10.79 18.04
C THR A 256 -5.82 -10.35 18.00
N THR A 257 -5.55 -9.05 18.19
CA THR A 257 -4.17 -8.52 18.26
C THR A 257 -3.47 -8.81 19.60
N ASN A 258 -4.20 -9.06 20.67
CA ASN A 258 -3.61 -9.38 21.97
C ASN A 258 -3.29 -10.87 22.14
N ASP A 259 -4.03 -11.77 21.51
CA ASP A 259 -3.74 -13.21 21.52
C ASP A 259 -2.49 -13.53 20.71
N GLU A 260 -2.27 -12.83 19.58
CA GLU A 260 -1.00 -12.93 18.84
C GLU A 260 0.21 -12.40 19.63
N ARG A 261 0.02 -11.45 20.55
CA ARG A 261 1.09 -10.97 21.45
C ARG A 261 1.52 -12.00 22.48
N ARG A 262 0.62 -12.89 22.90
CA ARG A 262 0.93 -13.94 23.87
C ARG A 262 1.74 -15.09 23.27
N VAL A 263 1.46 -15.44 22.02
CA VAL A 263 2.16 -16.53 21.32
C VAL A 263 3.63 -16.19 20.99
N THR A 264 3.94 -14.89 20.82
CA THR A 264 5.32 -14.44 20.47
C THR A 264 6.20 -14.07 21.67
N SER A 265 5.66 -14.14 22.90
CA SER A 265 6.45 -13.90 24.14
C SER A 265 6.96 -15.19 24.77
N ASP A 266 6.59 -16.36 24.26
CA ASP A 266 7.00 -17.68 24.77
C ASP A 266 7.99 -18.42 23.84
N GLU A 267 8.56 -17.75 22.84
CA GLU A 267 9.71 -18.18 22.03
C GLU A 267 10.89 -17.21 22.24
#